data_88b47fd73b5e4f740bad82e1d1a8f5d6
#
_entry.id   88b47fd73b5e4f740bad82e1d1a8f5d6
#
_cell.length_a   1.000
_cell.length_b   1.000
_cell.length_c   1.000
_cell.angle_alpha   90.00
_cell.angle_beta   90.00
_cell.angle_gamma   90.00
#
_symmetry.space_group_name_H-M   'P 1'
#
loop_
_entity.id
_entity.type
_entity.pdbx_description
1 polymer ?
#
loop_
_entity_poly.entity_id
_entity_poly.type
_entity_poly.pdbx_seq_one_letter_code
_entity_poly.pdbx_strand_id
1 'polypeptide(L)'
;MQWPGSYCDTKRSCCYPKTGKPASDFGIHGLWPNYKDGSYPSNCDPDSVFDRSQISDLKSELQKSWPTLACPSSEGFKFWSHEWIKHGTCSESVFDQREYFEAGLKLKEKFNLLQILKNAGIKPDDEFYELESISDAIKEATGFTPGIQCNVDSSRNSQLFEIYLCVDTSGTEFIECPLLPKARCDSSVQFPKF
;
A
#
# COMPACT_ATOMS: atom_id res chain seq x y z
N MET A 1 1.75 -0.75 0.81
CA MET A 1 1.11 0.26 1.69
C MET A 1 1.42 1.64 1.16
N GLN A 2 0.45 2.58 1.14
CA GLN A 2 0.67 3.94 0.63
C GLN A 2 0.29 5.00 1.68
N TRP A 3 1.02 6.12 1.68
CA TRP A 3 0.73 7.26 2.55
C TRP A 3 -0.24 8.23 1.85
N PRO A 4 -1.41 8.51 2.43
CA PRO A 4 -2.40 9.37 1.79
C PRO A 4 -1.96 10.85 1.67
N GLY A 5 -1.13 11.33 2.60
CA GLY A 5 -0.58 12.69 2.54
C GLY A 5 0.19 12.91 1.23
N SER A 6 1.17 12.05 0.92
CA SER A 6 1.95 12.13 -0.31
C SER A 6 1.14 11.85 -1.57
N TYR A 7 0.09 11.01 -1.48
CA TYR A 7 -0.82 10.80 -2.61
C TYR A 7 -1.57 12.09 -2.97
N CYS A 8 -2.04 12.82 -1.96
CA CYS A 8 -2.83 14.03 -2.15
C CYS A 8 -1.98 15.28 -2.42
N ASP A 9 -0.74 15.30 -1.92
CA ASP A 9 0.20 16.43 -2.09
C ASP A 9 0.97 16.31 -3.41
N THR A 10 0.24 16.25 -4.49
CA THR A 10 0.78 16.24 -5.86
C THR A 10 0.03 17.24 -6.71
N LYS A 11 0.58 17.57 -7.89
CA LYS A 11 -0.13 18.44 -8.85
C LYS A 11 -1.52 17.94 -9.25
N ARG A 12 -1.75 16.63 -9.18
CA ARG A 12 -3.06 16.03 -9.50
C ARG A 12 -4.04 16.10 -8.33
N SER A 13 -3.52 16.29 -7.11
CA SER A 13 -4.30 16.22 -5.88
C SER A 13 -5.05 14.88 -5.75
N CYS A 14 -6.00 14.78 -4.83
CA CYS A 14 -6.80 13.59 -4.62
C CYS A 14 -8.28 13.92 -4.41
N CYS A 15 -9.11 12.88 -4.43
CA CYS A 15 -10.50 12.94 -4.00
C CYS A 15 -10.72 11.98 -2.83
N TYR A 16 -11.32 12.47 -1.75
CA TYR A 16 -11.66 11.59 -0.65
C TYR A 16 -12.78 10.62 -1.03
N PRO A 17 -12.78 9.39 -0.48
CA PRO A 17 -13.89 8.46 -0.65
C PRO A 17 -15.22 9.07 -0.29
N LYS A 18 -16.33 8.49 -0.76
CA LYS A 18 -17.69 8.89 -0.35
C LYS A 18 -17.95 8.73 1.15
N THR A 19 -17.17 7.92 1.83
CA THR A 19 -17.19 7.75 3.29
C THR A 19 -16.52 8.88 4.06
N GLY A 20 -15.90 9.84 3.36
CA GLY A 20 -15.21 10.99 3.95
C GLY A 20 -13.69 10.87 3.88
N LYS A 21 -13.00 11.79 4.57
CA LYS A 21 -11.53 11.76 4.66
C LYS A 21 -11.08 10.49 5.39
N PRO A 22 -10.19 9.66 4.79
CA PRO A 22 -9.64 8.50 5.48
C PRO A 22 -8.84 8.87 6.73
N ALA A 23 -8.57 7.89 7.57
CA ALA A 23 -7.66 8.09 8.70
C ALA A 23 -6.25 8.51 8.22
N SER A 24 -5.58 9.31 9.04
CA SER A 24 -4.17 9.65 8.84
C SER A 24 -3.32 8.43 9.23
N ASP A 25 -3.29 7.44 8.34
CA ASP A 25 -2.57 6.17 8.47
C ASP A 25 -2.20 5.64 7.08
N PHE A 26 -1.21 4.73 7.02
CA PHE A 26 -0.90 4.03 5.79
C PHE A 26 -2.07 3.14 5.37
N GLY A 27 -2.59 3.36 4.18
CA GLY A 27 -3.59 2.49 3.56
C GLY A 27 -2.95 1.38 2.74
N ILE A 28 -3.68 0.28 2.52
CA ILE A 28 -3.25 -0.73 1.56
C ILE A 28 -3.32 -0.13 0.16
N HIS A 29 -2.27 -0.30 -0.64
CA HIS A 29 -2.34 -0.06 -2.09
C HIS A 29 -2.77 -1.35 -2.79
N GLY A 30 -2.06 -2.43 -2.57
CA GLY A 30 -2.36 -3.72 -3.17
C GLY A 30 -1.61 -4.87 -2.50
N LEU A 31 -1.98 -6.09 -2.88
CA LEU A 31 -1.27 -7.33 -2.61
C LEU A 31 -0.87 -7.93 -3.98
N TRP A 32 0.42 -7.87 -4.32
CA TRP A 32 0.87 -8.10 -5.69
C TRP A 32 1.79 -9.31 -5.79
N PRO A 33 1.39 -10.35 -6.54
CA PRO A 33 2.30 -11.45 -6.85
C PRO A 33 3.51 -10.97 -7.66
N ASN A 34 4.68 -11.48 -7.31
CA ASN A 34 5.92 -11.19 -8.02
C ASN A 34 6.73 -12.48 -8.23
N TYR A 35 7.46 -12.55 -9.33
CA TYR A 35 8.46 -13.59 -9.54
C TYR A 35 9.76 -13.22 -8.83
N LYS A 36 10.60 -14.22 -8.55
CA LYS A 36 11.88 -14.03 -7.86
C LYS A 36 12.89 -13.16 -8.64
N ASP A 37 12.71 -13.04 -9.95
CA ASP A 37 13.54 -12.20 -10.83
C ASP A 37 13.11 -10.73 -10.86
N GLY A 38 12.04 -10.37 -10.13
CA GLY A 38 11.48 -9.02 -10.06
C GLY A 38 10.47 -8.69 -11.15
N SER A 39 10.21 -9.60 -12.09
CA SER A 39 9.06 -9.51 -12.98
C SER A 39 7.79 -9.86 -12.22
N TYR A 40 6.63 -9.54 -12.77
CA TYR A 40 5.34 -9.80 -12.14
C TYR A 40 4.29 -10.22 -13.16
N PRO A 41 3.41 -11.16 -12.79
CA PRO A 41 2.24 -11.51 -13.59
C PRO A 41 1.18 -10.40 -13.49
N SER A 42 0.33 -10.30 -14.50
CA SER A 42 -0.82 -9.37 -14.45
C SER A 42 -1.94 -9.87 -15.35
N ASN A 43 -3.19 -9.61 -14.92
CA ASN A 43 -4.39 -9.99 -15.68
C ASN A 43 -4.39 -11.48 -16.06
N CYS A 44 -4.20 -12.36 -15.08
CA CYS A 44 -3.92 -13.78 -15.31
C CYS A 44 -5.15 -14.59 -15.70
N ASP A 45 -6.35 -14.17 -15.28
CA ASP A 45 -7.60 -14.80 -15.70
C ASP A 45 -8.59 -13.74 -16.21
N PRO A 46 -8.83 -13.67 -17.53
CA PRO A 46 -9.78 -12.73 -18.13
C PRO A 46 -11.24 -13.08 -17.85
N ASP A 47 -11.53 -14.32 -17.45
CA ASP A 47 -12.88 -14.80 -17.16
C ASP A 47 -13.25 -14.60 -15.68
N SER A 48 -12.28 -14.35 -14.82
CA SER A 48 -12.48 -14.05 -13.39
C SER A 48 -12.91 -12.60 -13.18
N VAL A 49 -14.22 -12.38 -13.30
CA VAL A 49 -14.83 -11.06 -13.15
C VAL A 49 -14.98 -10.69 -11.68
N PHE A 50 -14.63 -9.45 -11.32
CA PHE A 50 -14.82 -8.96 -9.97
C PHE A 50 -16.29 -8.94 -9.56
N ASP A 51 -16.63 -9.68 -8.51
CA ASP A 51 -17.96 -9.78 -7.93
C ASP A 51 -18.03 -9.05 -6.58
N ARG A 52 -18.79 -7.95 -6.53
CA ARG A 52 -18.96 -7.15 -5.30
C ARG A 52 -19.63 -7.92 -4.16
N SER A 53 -20.45 -8.93 -4.48
CA SER A 53 -21.16 -9.70 -3.47
C SER A 53 -20.21 -10.51 -2.60
N GLN A 54 -19.09 -10.99 -3.18
CA GLN A 54 -18.08 -11.79 -2.47
C GLN A 54 -17.30 -11.02 -1.39
N ILE A 55 -17.30 -9.68 -1.46
CA ILE A 55 -16.62 -8.81 -0.47
C ILE A 55 -17.57 -7.90 0.28
N SER A 56 -18.88 -8.18 0.24
CA SER A 56 -19.90 -7.32 0.85
C SER A 56 -19.75 -7.18 2.35
N ASP A 57 -19.36 -8.24 3.03
CA ASP A 57 -19.07 -8.29 4.47
C ASP A 57 -17.76 -7.57 4.83
N LEU A 58 -16.79 -7.52 3.91
CA LEU A 58 -15.50 -6.83 4.09
C LEU A 58 -15.56 -5.35 3.73
N LYS A 59 -16.65 -4.87 3.11
CA LYS A 59 -16.74 -3.52 2.54
C LYS A 59 -16.34 -2.42 3.52
N SER A 60 -16.81 -2.48 4.75
CA SER A 60 -16.52 -1.47 5.77
C SER A 60 -15.04 -1.43 6.13
N GLU A 61 -14.41 -2.59 6.27
CA GLU A 61 -13.00 -2.68 6.60
C GLU A 61 -12.11 -2.30 5.42
N LEU A 62 -12.51 -2.66 4.19
CA LEU A 62 -11.85 -2.21 2.97
C LEU A 62 -11.91 -0.68 2.81
N GLN A 63 -13.03 -0.05 3.10
CA GLN A 63 -13.16 1.41 3.07
C GLN A 63 -12.25 2.09 4.09
N LYS A 64 -11.99 1.47 5.23
CA LYS A 64 -11.09 1.96 6.27
C LYS A 64 -9.62 1.72 5.94
N SER A 65 -9.27 0.49 5.55
CA SER A 65 -7.88 0.02 5.45
C SER A 65 -7.32 0.00 4.03
N TRP A 66 -8.20 0.00 3.02
CA TRP A 66 -7.87 -0.01 1.58
C TRP A 66 -8.64 1.07 0.81
N PRO A 67 -8.60 2.34 1.28
CA PRO A 67 -9.37 3.41 0.67
C PRO A 67 -8.83 3.81 -0.69
N THR A 68 -9.74 4.20 -1.59
CA THR A 68 -9.34 4.88 -2.82
C THR A 68 -9.23 6.39 -2.59
N LEU A 69 -8.21 7.00 -3.17
CA LEU A 69 -8.02 8.46 -3.19
C LEU A 69 -8.12 9.03 -4.61
N ALA A 70 -8.43 8.18 -5.58
CA ALA A 70 -8.56 8.58 -6.97
C ALA A 70 -9.85 9.38 -7.21
N CYS A 71 -9.76 10.39 -8.07
CA CYS A 71 -10.90 11.16 -8.54
C CYS A 71 -11.64 10.47 -9.69
N PRO A 72 -12.95 10.58 -9.77
CA PRO A 72 -13.86 11.22 -8.80
C PRO A 72 -14.08 10.37 -7.54
N SER A 73 -14.56 11.00 -6.47
CA SER A 73 -14.93 10.31 -5.21
C SER A 73 -15.82 9.09 -5.45
N SER A 74 -15.46 7.96 -4.85
CA SER A 74 -16.19 6.70 -5.01
C SER A 74 -16.25 5.90 -3.71
N GLU A 75 -16.93 4.76 -3.73
CA GLU A 75 -17.00 3.84 -2.60
C GLU A 75 -15.82 2.85 -2.55
N GLY A 76 -14.93 2.86 -3.56
CA GLY A 76 -13.75 1.98 -3.64
C GLY A 76 -13.88 0.82 -4.63
N PHE A 77 -15.08 0.39 -5.02
CA PHE A 77 -15.28 -0.80 -5.84
C PHE A 77 -14.50 -0.81 -7.17
N LYS A 78 -14.35 0.35 -7.82
CA LYS A 78 -13.57 0.45 -9.06
C LYS A 78 -12.07 0.18 -8.80
N PHE A 79 -11.56 0.64 -7.67
CA PHE A 79 -10.19 0.42 -7.27
C PHE A 79 -9.96 -1.05 -6.89
N TRP A 80 -10.83 -1.64 -6.06
CA TRP A 80 -10.74 -3.05 -5.69
C TRP A 80 -10.91 -3.98 -6.88
N SER A 81 -11.81 -3.64 -7.81
CA SER A 81 -11.94 -4.37 -9.08
C SER A 81 -10.65 -4.34 -9.90
N HIS A 82 -9.96 -3.17 -9.93
CA HIS A 82 -8.66 -3.07 -10.59
C HIS A 82 -7.60 -3.96 -9.92
N GLU A 83 -7.51 -3.91 -8.59
CA GLU A 83 -6.56 -4.72 -7.84
C GLU A 83 -6.80 -6.22 -8.01
N TRP A 84 -8.08 -6.65 -7.99
CA TRP A 84 -8.43 -8.04 -8.24
C TRP A 84 -8.06 -8.47 -9.67
N ILE A 85 -8.60 -7.80 -10.69
CA ILE A 85 -8.39 -8.20 -12.09
C ILE A 85 -6.91 -8.21 -12.45
N LYS A 86 -6.18 -7.19 -12.05
CA LYS A 86 -4.78 -7.04 -12.43
C LYS A 86 -3.83 -7.94 -11.64
N HIS A 87 -4.06 -8.10 -10.34
CA HIS A 87 -3.14 -8.74 -9.42
C HIS A 87 -3.74 -9.97 -8.74
N GLY A 88 -4.95 -9.88 -8.25
CA GLY A 88 -5.62 -10.96 -7.52
C GLY A 88 -5.83 -12.20 -8.36
N THR A 89 -6.22 -12.05 -9.64
CA THR A 89 -6.38 -13.20 -10.56
C THR A 89 -5.09 -14.00 -10.75
N CYS A 90 -3.94 -13.40 -10.49
CA CYS A 90 -2.65 -14.09 -10.51
C CYS A 90 -2.35 -14.89 -9.23
N SER A 91 -3.24 -14.84 -8.25
CA SER A 91 -3.15 -15.56 -6.97
C SER A 91 -4.22 -16.63 -6.81
N GLU A 92 -5.03 -16.93 -7.82
CA GLU A 92 -6.19 -17.84 -7.74
C GLU A 92 -5.82 -19.29 -7.41
N SER A 93 -4.56 -19.67 -7.56
CA SER A 93 -4.08 -20.95 -7.05
C SER A 93 -3.99 -21.03 -5.51
N VAL A 94 -4.11 -19.87 -4.82
CA VAL A 94 -3.97 -19.75 -3.37
C VAL A 94 -5.21 -19.11 -2.75
N PHE A 95 -5.81 -18.11 -3.41
CA PHE A 95 -6.90 -17.30 -2.89
C PHE A 95 -8.06 -17.21 -3.88
N ASP A 96 -9.29 -17.36 -3.42
CA ASP A 96 -10.43 -16.78 -4.10
C ASP A 96 -10.47 -15.25 -3.93
N GLN A 97 -11.43 -14.59 -4.58
CA GLN A 97 -11.51 -13.12 -4.54
C GLN A 97 -11.68 -12.59 -3.11
N ARG A 98 -12.52 -13.23 -2.29
CA ARG A 98 -12.76 -12.81 -0.92
C ARG A 98 -11.51 -13.01 -0.06
N GLU A 99 -10.88 -14.16 -0.18
CA GLU A 99 -9.66 -14.52 0.55
C GLU A 99 -8.49 -13.59 0.21
N TYR A 100 -8.36 -13.15 -1.05
CA TYR A 100 -7.37 -12.18 -1.49
C TYR A 100 -7.48 -10.85 -0.72
N PHE A 101 -8.69 -10.30 -0.62
CA PHE A 101 -8.89 -9.05 0.12
C PHE A 101 -8.74 -9.25 1.63
N GLU A 102 -9.22 -10.36 2.16
CA GLU A 102 -9.08 -10.70 3.58
C GLU A 102 -7.60 -10.88 3.97
N ALA A 103 -6.78 -11.51 3.12
CA ALA A 103 -5.35 -11.64 3.33
C ALA A 103 -4.66 -10.26 3.41
N GLY A 104 -4.97 -9.35 2.49
CA GLY A 104 -4.45 -7.98 2.53
C GLY A 104 -4.82 -7.24 3.82
N LEU A 105 -6.05 -7.36 4.27
CA LEU A 105 -6.51 -6.77 5.54
C LEU A 105 -5.76 -7.36 6.75
N LYS A 106 -5.66 -8.69 6.84
CA LYS A 106 -4.94 -9.38 7.93
C LYS A 106 -3.44 -9.02 7.96
N LEU A 107 -2.81 -8.89 6.80
CA LEU A 107 -1.40 -8.48 6.72
C LEU A 107 -1.20 -7.05 7.23
N LYS A 108 -2.11 -6.12 6.89
CA LYS A 108 -2.03 -4.75 7.41
C LYS A 108 -2.12 -4.68 8.93
N GLU A 109 -2.90 -5.54 9.57
CA GLU A 109 -3.06 -5.57 11.02
C GLU A 109 -1.80 -6.02 11.78
N LYS A 110 -0.91 -6.79 11.12
CA LYS A 110 0.32 -7.29 11.76
C LYS A 110 1.30 -6.17 12.13
N PHE A 111 1.35 -5.07 11.34
CA PHE A 111 2.26 -3.95 11.60
C PHE A 111 1.56 -2.60 11.42
N ASN A 112 1.63 -1.78 12.46
CA ASN A 112 1.24 -0.37 12.38
C ASN A 112 2.45 0.48 11.98
N LEU A 113 2.67 0.64 10.66
CA LEU A 113 3.83 1.36 10.11
C LEU A 113 3.91 2.81 10.61
N LEU A 114 2.79 3.51 10.75
CA LEU A 114 2.79 4.88 11.26
C LEU A 114 3.27 4.93 12.71
N GLN A 115 2.83 3.99 13.55
CA GLN A 115 3.26 3.96 14.96
C GLN A 115 4.74 3.57 15.06
N ILE A 116 5.21 2.65 14.22
CA ILE A 116 6.65 2.28 14.13
C ILE A 116 7.48 3.52 13.83
N LEU A 117 7.13 4.27 12.80
CA LEU A 117 7.84 5.50 12.43
C LEU A 117 7.78 6.56 13.54
N LYS A 118 6.60 6.78 14.15
CA LYS A 118 6.45 7.72 15.27
C LYS A 118 7.30 7.36 16.46
N ASN A 119 7.46 6.09 16.78
CA ASN A 119 8.31 5.62 17.88
C ASN A 119 9.78 5.93 17.61
N ALA A 120 10.20 5.95 16.35
CA ALA A 120 11.54 6.36 15.91
C ALA A 120 11.69 7.89 15.75
N GLY A 121 10.66 8.68 16.13
CA GLY A 121 10.69 10.14 15.99
C GLY A 121 10.33 10.66 14.60
N ILE A 122 9.98 9.78 13.64
CA ILE A 122 9.62 10.10 12.27
C ILE A 122 8.11 10.30 12.19
N LYS A 123 7.67 11.53 11.88
CA LYS A 123 6.26 11.94 12.00
C LYS A 123 5.78 12.60 10.71
N PRO A 124 4.48 12.49 10.38
CA PRO A 124 3.89 13.23 9.26
C PRO A 124 3.66 14.70 9.67
N ASP A 125 4.71 15.50 9.64
CA ASP A 125 4.75 16.89 10.12
C ASP A 125 5.25 17.89 9.06
N ASP A 126 5.43 17.42 7.81
CA ASP A 126 5.99 18.13 6.66
C ASP A 126 7.52 18.30 6.73
N GLU A 127 8.17 17.73 7.75
CA GLU A 127 9.63 17.74 7.88
C GLU A 127 10.29 16.67 6.99
N PHE A 128 11.60 16.82 6.81
CA PHE A 128 12.43 15.89 6.03
C PHE A 128 13.15 14.90 6.94
N TYR A 129 13.20 13.66 6.52
CA TYR A 129 13.84 12.54 7.23
C TYR A 129 14.78 11.78 6.29
N GLU A 130 15.91 11.35 6.81
CA GLU A 130 16.82 10.48 6.05
C GLU A 130 16.14 9.17 5.67
N LEU A 131 16.24 8.80 4.40
CA LEU A 131 15.62 7.58 3.86
C LEU A 131 16.10 6.33 4.61
N GLU A 132 17.39 6.28 4.97
CA GLU A 132 17.98 5.19 5.72
C GLU A 132 17.35 5.07 7.12
N SER A 133 17.12 6.19 7.82
CA SER A 133 16.46 6.20 9.13
C SER A 133 15.04 5.64 9.08
N ILE A 134 14.29 5.94 8.01
CA ILE A 134 12.95 5.38 7.77
C ILE A 134 13.04 3.86 7.56
N SER A 135 13.99 3.43 6.72
CA SER A 135 14.20 2.00 6.43
C SER A 135 14.59 1.22 7.70
N ASP A 136 15.54 1.76 8.47
CA ASP A 136 16.04 1.12 9.69
C ASP A 136 14.97 1.00 10.75
N ALA A 137 14.15 2.05 10.96
CA ALA A 137 13.04 2.02 11.91
C ALA A 137 12.03 0.92 11.59
N ILE A 138 11.71 0.74 10.29
CA ILE A 138 10.80 -0.32 9.86
C ILE A 138 11.45 -1.69 10.01
N LYS A 139 12.70 -1.83 9.58
CA LYS A 139 13.45 -3.08 9.68
C LYS A 139 13.62 -3.55 11.12
N GLU A 140 13.97 -2.64 12.04
CA GLU A 140 14.12 -2.96 13.46
C GLU A 140 12.80 -3.46 14.06
N ALA A 141 11.68 -2.82 13.73
CA ALA A 141 10.39 -3.16 14.30
C ALA A 141 9.73 -4.40 13.66
N THR A 142 9.98 -4.66 12.37
CA THR A 142 9.33 -5.75 11.64
C THR A 142 10.21 -6.99 11.47
N GLY A 143 11.54 -6.81 11.54
CA GLY A 143 12.52 -7.84 11.20
C GLY A 143 12.82 -7.96 9.70
N PHE A 144 12.18 -7.14 8.84
CA PHE A 144 12.30 -7.23 7.39
C PHE A 144 12.72 -5.91 6.76
N THR A 145 13.58 -5.97 5.75
CA THR A 145 14.00 -4.77 5.00
C THR A 145 12.86 -4.28 4.11
N PRO A 146 12.36 -3.05 4.30
CA PRO A 146 11.28 -2.52 3.48
C PRO A 146 11.78 -2.06 2.09
N GLY A 147 10.95 -2.18 1.07
CA GLY A 147 11.07 -1.37 -0.14
C GLY A 147 10.38 -0.02 0.09
N ILE A 148 11.03 1.08 -0.28
CA ILE A 148 10.46 2.41 -0.15
C ILE A 148 10.40 3.05 -1.53
N GLN A 149 9.25 3.64 -1.87
CA GLN A 149 9.05 4.44 -3.07
C GLN A 149 8.60 5.85 -2.71
N CYS A 150 9.10 6.81 -3.47
CA CYS A 150 8.76 8.20 -3.31
C CYS A 150 8.01 8.73 -4.53
N ASN A 151 7.15 9.69 -4.30
CA ASN A 151 6.64 10.58 -5.32
C ASN A 151 7.19 12.00 -5.09
N VAL A 152 6.69 12.96 -5.82
CA VAL A 152 7.12 14.36 -5.70
C VAL A 152 5.93 15.28 -5.53
N ASP A 153 6.07 16.27 -4.66
CA ASP A 153 5.11 17.35 -4.48
C ASP A 153 5.12 18.35 -5.67
N SER A 154 4.33 19.40 -5.56
CA SER A 154 4.29 20.49 -6.56
C SER A 154 5.60 21.29 -6.65
N SER A 155 6.40 21.28 -5.59
CA SER A 155 7.70 21.96 -5.46
C SER A 155 8.87 21.06 -5.87
N ARG A 156 8.62 19.81 -6.24
CA ARG A 156 9.57 18.75 -6.59
C ARG A 156 10.35 18.17 -5.41
N ASN A 157 9.84 18.31 -4.19
CA ASN A 157 10.40 17.60 -3.05
C ASN A 157 10.05 16.11 -3.14
N SER A 158 11.03 15.26 -2.88
CA SER A 158 10.81 13.80 -2.75
C SER A 158 10.02 13.52 -1.48
N GLN A 159 8.94 12.74 -1.56
CA GLN A 159 8.04 12.42 -0.43
C GLN A 159 7.96 10.93 -0.19
N LEU A 160 7.91 10.52 1.10
CA LEU A 160 7.61 9.14 1.49
C LEU A 160 6.20 8.77 1.00
N PHE A 161 6.13 7.92 -0.03
CA PHE A 161 4.86 7.59 -0.68
C PHE A 161 4.41 6.17 -0.42
N GLU A 162 5.24 5.17 -0.71
CA GLU A 162 4.88 3.76 -0.54
C GLU A 162 5.94 2.98 0.21
N ILE A 163 5.46 2.03 1.03
CA ILE A 163 6.28 1.06 1.74
C ILE A 163 5.83 -0.34 1.32
N TYR A 164 6.78 -1.14 0.88
CA TYR A 164 6.59 -2.53 0.46
C TYR A 164 7.21 -3.47 1.49
N LEU A 165 6.46 -4.47 1.88
CA LEU A 165 6.94 -5.62 2.64
C LEU A 165 6.57 -6.88 1.86
N CYS A 166 7.48 -7.84 1.79
CA CYS A 166 7.23 -9.09 1.08
C CYS A 166 6.55 -10.11 1.98
N VAL A 167 5.70 -10.92 1.37
CA VAL A 167 5.01 -12.03 2.02
C VAL A 167 5.33 -13.32 1.27
N ASP A 168 5.22 -14.43 1.95
CA ASP A 168 5.39 -15.75 1.37
C ASP A 168 4.30 -16.05 0.32
N THR A 169 4.43 -17.15 -0.39
CA THR A 169 3.47 -17.53 -1.43
C THR A 169 2.11 -17.96 -0.87
N SER A 170 2.00 -18.21 0.43
CA SER A 170 0.70 -18.41 1.10
C SER A 170 -0.02 -17.09 1.38
N GLY A 171 0.69 -15.94 1.28
CA GLY A 171 0.16 -14.62 1.59
C GLY A 171 -0.16 -14.40 3.06
N THR A 172 0.39 -15.21 3.96
CA THR A 172 0.07 -15.14 5.39
C THR A 172 1.23 -14.65 6.24
N GLU A 173 2.48 -14.88 5.83
CA GLU A 173 3.65 -14.52 6.63
C GLU A 173 4.58 -13.56 5.89
N PHE A 174 5.12 -12.58 6.63
CA PHE A 174 6.15 -11.69 6.09
C PHE A 174 7.47 -12.44 5.93
N ILE A 175 8.18 -12.11 4.87
CA ILE A 175 9.52 -12.66 4.55
C ILE A 175 10.45 -11.53 4.13
N GLU A 176 11.76 -11.78 4.20
CA GLU A 176 12.72 -10.88 3.56
C GLU A 176 12.49 -10.87 2.05
N CYS A 177 12.46 -9.67 1.46
CA CYS A 177 12.20 -9.53 0.04
C CYS A 177 13.33 -10.15 -0.79
N PRO A 178 13.05 -11.10 -1.70
CA PRO A 178 14.06 -11.66 -2.60
C PRO A 178 14.72 -10.58 -3.47
N LEU A 179 13.94 -9.57 -3.84
CA LEU A 179 14.39 -8.41 -4.61
C LEU A 179 13.53 -7.20 -4.23
N LEU A 180 14.16 -6.12 -3.83
CA LEU A 180 13.47 -4.86 -3.58
C LEU A 180 13.35 -4.05 -4.87
N PRO A 181 12.22 -3.36 -5.08
CA PRO A 181 12.09 -2.43 -6.19
C PRO A 181 13.14 -1.32 -6.05
N LYS A 182 13.70 -0.86 -7.17
CA LYS A 182 14.63 0.28 -7.15
C LYS A 182 13.91 1.50 -6.59
N ALA A 183 14.41 2.00 -5.47
CA ALA A 183 13.92 3.25 -4.87
C ALA A 183 14.14 4.41 -5.84
N ARG A 184 13.13 5.26 -5.96
CA ARG A 184 13.18 6.55 -6.67
C ARG A 184 13.02 7.66 -5.64
N CYS A 185 13.85 7.62 -4.62
CA CYS A 185 13.84 8.57 -3.50
C CYS A 185 15.16 9.34 -3.48
N ASP A 186 15.12 10.58 -3.04
CA ASP A 186 16.31 11.28 -2.58
C ASP A 186 16.79 10.69 -1.25
N SER A 187 17.98 11.04 -0.81
CA SER A 187 18.53 10.58 0.49
C SER A 187 17.73 11.11 1.68
N SER A 188 17.11 12.28 1.51
CA SER A 188 16.22 12.89 2.49
C SER A 188 14.85 13.11 1.86
N VAL A 189 13.80 12.65 2.52
CA VAL A 189 12.44 12.65 2.00
C VAL A 189 11.47 13.31 2.96
N GLN A 190 10.55 14.08 2.43
CA GLN A 190 9.51 14.71 3.22
C GLN A 190 8.46 13.70 3.66
N PHE A 191 7.98 13.81 4.90
CA PHE A 191 6.83 13.05 5.39
C PHE A 191 5.64 13.99 5.60
N PRO A 192 4.82 14.20 4.54
CA PRO A 192 3.79 15.22 4.59
C PRO A 192 2.64 14.86 5.50
N LYS A 193 2.00 15.88 6.06
CA LYS A 193 0.72 15.76 6.81
C LYS A 193 -0.39 15.19 5.94
N PHE A 194 -1.40 14.64 6.62
CA PHE A 194 -2.65 14.24 5.99
C PHE A 194 -3.87 14.63 6.83
#